data_e700d45262b4d2c9ea0d1a110daa1186
#
_entry.id   e700d45262b4d2c9ea0d1a110daa1186
#
_cell.length_a   1.000
_cell.length_b   1.000
_cell.length_c   1.000
_cell.angle_alpha   90.00
_cell.angle_beta   90.00
_cell.angle_gamma   90.00
#
_symmetry.space_group_name_H-M   'P 1'
#
loop_
_entity.id
_entity.type
_entity.pdbx_description
1 polymer ?
#
loop_
_entity_poly.entity_id
_entity_poly.type
_entity_poly.pdbx_seq_one_letter_code
_entity_poly.pdbx_strand_id
1 'polypeptide(L)'
;ELQTDKTVPVTMKDVLNGSATLQDLTAQLTVEELAALTVGASRGGFGGISTVGAASDSVPGAAGDTNSDLAESRGIINAVLADGPAGLRLSRIFVSDGQGNVIPGLGESAFGNLFEILGVPAVERPENAVDHYQYCTAIPIATLLAQTWDPAAIEEAGDIVGEEMEEMGVTLWLAPGMNIHRNPLCGRNFEYYSEDPLVSGLCAAADTIGVQRHAGCGTTIKHFALNNQEDNRAHSNSHCTERALREIYLKGFEIAVRTSMPLSLMTSYNLLNGIHTANHRELLTDILRCEWGFKGLVMTDWGTTEDKPGFKYGCSNAALCVKAGNDLTMPGCQEDVDAIVSAVGKELTTGELQACAERVLEIVLLRLQTEH
;
A
#
# COMPACT_ATOMS: atom_id res chain seq x y z
N GLU A 1 -2.50 -25.65 -2.43
CA GLU A 1 -3.64 -25.30 -1.58
C GLU A 1 -3.33 -25.67 -0.13
N LEU A 2 -3.45 -24.71 0.79
CA LEU A 2 -3.25 -24.91 2.22
C LEU A 2 -4.40 -25.76 2.78
N GLN A 3 -4.04 -26.65 3.72
CA GLN A 3 -4.97 -27.49 4.46
C GLN A 3 -4.61 -27.45 5.94
N THR A 4 -5.59 -27.67 6.80
CA THR A 4 -5.40 -27.75 8.25
C THR A 4 -6.20 -28.91 8.84
N ASP A 5 -5.70 -29.49 9.90
CA ASP A 5 -6.41 -30.49 10.72
C ASP A 5 -7.19 -29.87 11.89
N LYS A 6 -7.12 -28.53 12.05
CA LYS A 6 -7.88 -27.80 13.06
C LYS A 6 -9.38 -27.86 12.76
N THR A 7 -10.14 -28.38 13.68
CA THR A 7 -11.61 -28.53 13.58
C THR A 7 -12.40 -27.36 14.23
N VAL A 8 -11.72 -26.57 15.04
CA VAL A 8 -12.28 -25.36 15.68
C VAL A 8 -11.86 -24.15 14.86
N PRO A 9 -12.70 -23.11 14.74
CA PRO A 9 -12.32 -21.88 14.06
C PRO A 9 -11.05 -21.26 14.69
N VAL A 10 -10.03 -21.08 13.84
CA VAL A 10 -8.77 -20.42 14.22
C VAL A 10 -8.95 -18.91 14.12
N THR A 11 -8.41 -18.17 15.08
CA THR A 11 -8.42 -16.71 15.14
C THR A 11 -7.01 -16.14 15.13
N MET A 12 -6.86 -14.83 14.86
CA MET A 12 -5.56 -14.15 15.00
C MET A 12 -4.99 -14.25 16.42
N LYS A 13 -5.86 -14.32 17.45
CA LYS A 13 -5.42 -14.54 18.82
C LYS A 13 -4.76 -15.91 19.01
N ASP A 14 -5.23 -16.93 18.31
CA ASP A 14 -4.64 -18.28 18.35
C ASP A 14 -3.26 -18.29 17.67
N VAL A 15 -3.11 -17.50 16.62
CA VAL A 15 -1.82 -17.31 15.95
C VAL A 15 -0.85 -16.54 16.83
N LEU A 16 -1.29 -15.45 17.46
CA LEU A 16 -0.47 -14.64 18.37
C LEU A 16 0.05 -15.42 19.57
N ASN A 17 -0.77 -16.28 20.15
CA ASN A 17 -0.38 -17.10 21.32
C ASN A 17 0.32 -18.40 20.95
N GLY A 18 0.53 -18.69 19.65
CA GLY A 18 1.22 -19.86 19.15
C GLY A 18 0.44 -21.18 19.21
N SER A 19 -0.89 -21.14 19.49
CA SER A 19 -1.74 -22.33 19.48
C SER A 19 -2.17 -22.79 18.09
N ALA A 20 -2.04 -21.90 17.09
CA ALA A 20 -2.25 -22.17 15.67
C ALA A 20 -1.23 -21.39 14.83
N THR A 21 -1.08 -21.77 13.56
CA THR A 21 -0.26 -21.06 12.59
C THR A 21 -1.14 -20.12 11.75
N LEU A 22 -0.51 -19.16 11.08
CA LEU A 22 -1.20 -18.31 10.10
C LEU A 22 -1.76 -19.14 8.94
N GLN A 23 -1.07 -20.21 8.57
CA GLN A 23 -1.51 -21.15 7.55
C GLN A 23 -2.76 -21.93 7.97
N ASP A 24 -2.89 -22.31 9.26
CA ASP A 24 -4.11 -22.92 9.79
C ASP A 24 -5.31 -21.97 9.67
N LEU A 25 -5.11 -20.67 9.99
CA LEU A 25 -6.14 -19.65 9.85
C LEU A 25 -6.54 -19.49 8.38
N THR A 26 -5.56 -19.29 7.50
CA THR A 26 -5.77 -19.07 6.06
C THR A 26 -6.47 -20.27 5.40
N ALA A 27 -6.12 -21.50 5.80
CA ALA A 27 -6.73 -22.73 5.27
C ALA A 27 -8.22 -22.89 5.63
N GLN A 28 -8.70 -22.21 6.66
CA GLN A 28 -10.11 -22.24 7.10
C GLN A 28 -10.97 -21.16 6.45
N LEU A 29 -10.40 -20.18 5.78
CA LEU A 29 -11.15 -19.09 5.17
C LEU A 29 -11.81 -19.56 3.87
N THR A 30 -13.03 -19.08 3.62
CA THR A 30 -13.72 -19.32 2.37
C THR A 30 -13.09 -18.52 1.22
N VAL A 31 -13.46 -18.85 -0.01
CA VAL A 31 -12.97 -18.12 -1.20
C VAL A 31 -13.37 -16.65 -1.13
N GLU A 32 -14.58 -16.36 -0.66
CA GLU A 32 -15.10 -15.00 -0.49
C GLU A 32 -14.32 -14.22 0.58
N GLU A 33 -14.02 -14.85 1.72
CA GLU A 33 -13.24 -14.26 2.79
C GLU A 33 -11.79 -14.00 2.34
N LEU A 34 -11.18 -14.95 1.64
CA LEU A 34 -9.83 -14.79 1.07
C LEU A 34 -9.80 -13.65 0.03
N ALA A 35 -10.79 -13.59 -0.86
CA ALA A 35 -10.90 -12.55 -1.86
C ALA A 35 -11.06 -11.16 -1.21
N ALA A 36 -11.91 -11.06 -0.19
CA ALA A 36 -12.09 -9.81 0.56
C ALA A 36 -10.78 -9.34 1.22
N LEU A 37 -9.95 -10.24 1.75
CA LEU A 37 -8.66 -9.88 2.33
C LEU A 37 -7.65 -9.36 1.30
N THR A 38 -7.75 -9.78 0.03
CA THR A 38 -6.86 -9.30 -1.04
C THR A 38 -7.34 -8.02 -1.73
N VAL A 39 -8.40 -7.41 -1.18
CA VAL A 39 -8.97 -6.14 -1.64
C VAL A 39 -9.01 -5.18 -0.45
N GLY A 40 -8.57 -3.95 -0.64
CA GLY A 40 -8.59 -2.95 0.41
C GLY A 40 -10.00 -2.70 0.94
N ALA A 41 -10.10 -2.13 2.13
CA ALA A 41 -11.36 -1.72 2.69
C ALA A 41 -11.96 -0.62 1.80
N SER A 42 -12.87 -1.02 0.92
CA SER A 42 -13.59 -0.18 -0.03
C SER A 42 -14.61 0.70 0.70
N ARG A 43 -14.15 1.41 1.74
CA ARG A 43 -15.03 2.32 2.45
C ARG A 43 -15.01 3.61 1.68
N GLY A 44 -16.16 3.90 1.07
CA GLY A 44 -16.32 5.13 0.32
C GLY A 44 -15.91 6.29 1.20
N GLY A 45 -14.83 6.97 0.86
CA GLY A 45 -14.54 8.28 1.39
C GLY A 45 -15.76 9.18 1.24
N PHE A 46 -15.73 10.37 1.82
CA PHE A 46 -16.84 11.31 1.80
C PHE A 46 -17.50 11.37 0.41
N GLY A 47 -18.79 11.02 0.34
CA GLY A 47 -19.54 10.98 -0.93
C GLY A 47 -19.29 9.77 -1.83
N GLY A 48 -18.70 8.69 -1.33
CA GLY A 48 -18.45 7.47 -2.12
C GLY A 48 -17.19 7.53 -2.99
N ILE A 49 -16.38 8.59 -2.85
CA ILE A 49 -15.12 8.74 -3.56
C ILE A 49 -13.98 8.26 -2.65
N SER A 50 -13.53 7.05 -2.89
CA SER A 50 -12.32 6.55 -2.24
C SER A 50 -11.10 7.16 -2.91
N THR A 51 -10.41 8.04 -2.21
CA THR A 51 -9.21 8.73 -2.72
C THR A 51 -8.10 8.70 -1.69
N VAL A 52 -6.86 8.80 -2.16
CA VAL A 52 -5.69 8.95 -1.29
C VAL A 52 -5.89 10.11 -0.32
N GLY A 53 -5.91 9.82 0.98
CA GLY A 53 -6.17 10.80 2.04
C GLY A 53 -7.63 10.89 2.53
N ALA A 54 -8.50 9.96 2.09
CA ALA A 54 -9.88 9.86 2.57
C ALA A 54 -10.41 8.41 2.58
N ALA A 55 -9.53 7.42 2.48
CA ALA A 55 -9.89 6.02 2.33
C ALA A 55 -9.67 5.19 3.61
N SER A 56 -9.22 5.77 4.71
CA SER A 56 -9.10 5.13 6.02
C SER A 56 -10.19 5.61 6.97
N ASP A 57 -10.83 4.68 7.66
CA ASP A 57 -11.75 4.99 8.77
C ASP A 57 -11.04 5.02 10.13
N SER A 58 -9.84 4.43 10.20
CA SER A 58 -9.10 4.29 11.46
C SER A 58 -8.25 5.52 11.77
N VAL A 59 -7.59 6.08 10.75
CA VAL A 59 -6.69 7.24 10.90
C VAL A 59 -7.10 8.30 9.89
N PRO A 60 -7.66 9.43 10.35
CA PRO A 60 -8.14 10.49 9.48
C PRO A 60 -7.05 11.05 8.56
N GLY A 61 -7.32 11.04 7.27
CA GLY A 61 -6.40 11.50 6.23
C GLY A 61 -5.44 10.43 5.71
N ALA A 62 -5.42 9.22 6.29
CA ALA A 62 -4.62 8.13 5.74
C ALA A 62 -5.15 7.67 4.36
N ALA A 63 -4.28 7.01 3.62
CA ALA A 63 -4.53 6.67 2.21
C ALA A 63 -5.48 5.48 2.03
N GLY A 64 -5.57 4.61 3.02
CA GLY A 64 -6.45 3.44 2.99
C GLY A 64 -6.16 2.46 4.09
N ASP A 65 -7.02 1.44 4.16
CA ASP A 65 -6.94 0.35 5.12
C ASP A 65 -7.01 -1.00 4.38
N THR A 66 -6.42 -2.05 4.97
CA THR A 66 -6.76 -3.42 4.58
C THR A 66 -8.16 -3.78 5.10
N ASN A 67 -8.77 -4.82 4.53
CA ASN A 67 -10.11 -5.24 4.92
C ASN A 67 -10.16 -5.76 6.37
N SER A 68 -11.20 -5.38 7.11
CA SER A 68 -11.44 -5.78 8.52
C SER A 68 -12.81 -6.44 8.75
N ASP A 69 -13.47 -6.95 7.71
CA ASP A 69 -14.78 -7.57 7.83
C ASP A 69 -14.77 -8.82 8.74
N LEU A 70 -13.60 -9.42 8.91
CA LEU A 70 -13.39 -10.57 9.79
C LEU A 70 -12.89 -10.21 11.20
N ALA A 71 -12.94 -8.92 11.59
CA ALA A 71 -12.45 -8.47 12.91
C ALA A 71 -13.20 -9.14 14.06
N GLU A 72 -14.54 -9.21 14.01
CA GLU A 72 -15.35 -9.83 15.06
C GLU A 72 -15.24 -11.35 15.06
N SER A 73 -15.22 -11.99 13.88
CA SER A 73 -15.28 -13.46 13.76
C SER A 73 -13.91 -14.13 13.91
N ARG A 74 -12.84 -13.50 13.41
CA ARG A 74 -11.49 -14.06 13.35
C ARG A 74 -10.41 -13.21 14.02
N GLY A 75 -10.75 -12.00 14.50
CA GLY A 75 -9.79 -11.06 15.07
C GLY A 75 -8.86 -10.45 14.00
N ILE A 76 -9.26 -10.45 12.72
CA ILE A 76 -8.49 -9.88 11.62
C ILE A 76 -8.85 -8.40 11.52
N ILE A 77 -8.05 -7.54 12.16
CA ILE A 77 -8.22 -6.09 12.09
C ILE A 77 -7.58 -5.52 10.81
N ASN A 78 -7.85 -4.24 10.53
CA ASN A 78 -7.18 -3.54 9.41
C ASN A 78 -5.71 -3.22 9.71
N ALA A 79 -4.93 -3.03 8.67
CA ALA A 79 -3.65 -2.33 8.70
C ALA A 79 -3.83 -1.00 7.98
N VAL A 80 -3.28 0.08 8.55
CA VAL A 80 -3.44 1.45 8.03
C VAL A 80 -2.29 1.82 7.11
N LEU A 81 -2.62 2.38 5.95
CA LEU A 81 -1.67 2.81 4.92
C LEU A 81 -1.71 4.33 4.81
N ALA A 82 -0.58 5.01 5.05
CA ALA A 82 -0.47 6.46 4.91
C ALA A 82 0.49 6.84 3.78
N ASP A 83 0.07 7.81 2.96
CA ASP A 83 0.91 8.38 1.92
C ASP A 83 1.78 9.52 2.46
N GLY A 84 2.64 10.08 1.62
CA GLY A 84 3.44 11.25 1.91
C GLY A 84 4.95 10.98 1.87
N PRO A 85 5.57 10.96 0.66
CA PRO A 85 7.01 10.68 0.54
C PRO A 85 7.94 11.79 1.09
N ALA A 86 7.37 12.90 1.56
CA ALA A 86 8.10 13.95 2.28
C ALA A 86 7.59 14.12 3.72
N GLY A 87 7.23 13.02 4.38
CA GLY A 87 6.61 12.94 5.70
C GLY A 87 5.17 12.45 5.62
N LEU A 88 4.65 11.87 6.71
CA LEU A 88 3.29 11.32 6.73
C LEU A 88 2.25 12.37 6.37
N ARG A 89 1.38 12.03 5.42
CA ARG A 89 0.26 12.89 5.00
C ARG A 89 -1.03 12.39 5.62
N LEU A 90 -1.38 12.99 6.75
CA LEU A 90 -2.63 12.77 7.49
C LEU A 90 -3.43 14.07 7.54
N SER A 91 -4.70 13.99 7.96
CA SER A 91 -5.49 15.20 8.26
C SER A 91 -4.93 15.85 9.53
N ARG A 92 -4.36 17.06 9.41
CA ARG A 92 -3.76 17.75 10.56
C ARG A 92 -4.80 18.09 11.64
N ILE A 93 -6.05 18.28 11.24
CA ILE A 93 -7.18 18.54 12.13
C ILE A 93 -8.33 17.63 11.70
N PHE A 94 -8.88 16.91 12.66
CA PHE A 94 -10.12 16.16 12.48
C PHE A 94 -11.05 16.38 13.69
N VAL A 95 -12.31 16.06 13.54
CA VAL A 95 -13.34 16.31 14.56
C VAL A 95 -14.02 15.00 14.94
N SER A 96 -14.17 14.75 16.23
CA SER A 96 -14.98 13.65 16.73
C SER A 96 -16.26 14.15 17.43
N ASP A 97 -17.23 13.24 17.57
CA ASP A 97 -18.36 13.44 18.46
C ASP A 97 -17.95 13.26 19.94
N GLY A 98 -18.88 13.49 20.86
CA GLY A 98 -18.63 13.30 22.30
C GLY A 98 -18.39 11.85 22.73
N GLN A 99 -18.47 10.88 21.82
CA GLN A 99 -18.19 9.46 22.03
C GLN A 99 -16.85 9.02 21.43
N GLY A 100 -16.16 9.95 20.73
CA GLY A 100 -14.88 9.71 20.10
C GLY A 100 -14.96 9.23 18.64
N ASN A 101 -16.14 9.10 18.05
CA ASN A 101 -16.27 8.74 16.64
C ASN A 101 -15.92 9.91 15.74
N VAL A 102 -15.06 9.70 14.76
CA VAL A 102 -14.69 10.73 13.77
C VAL A 102 -15.92 11.14 12.98
N ILE A 103 -16.12 12.46 12.82
CA ILE A 103 -17.19 13.03 12.01
C ILE A 103 -16.64 13.34 10.62
N PRO A 104 -16.96 12.55 9.58
CA PRO A 104 -16.47 12.80 8.23
C PRO A 104 -16.91 14.18 7.73
N GLY A 105 -15.98 14.89 7.07
CA GLY A 105 -16.25 16.21 6.48
C GLY A 105 -16.13 17.39 7.44
N LEU A 106 -15.84 17.14 8.74
CA LEU A 106 -15.41 18.18 9.67
C LEU A 106 -13.89 18.08 9.91
N GLY A 107 -13.26 19.24 10.09
CA GLY A 107 -11.81 19.36 10.21
C GLY A 107 -11.16 19.78 8.91
N GLU A 108 -9.92 19.35 8.68
CA GLU A 108 -9.17 19.67 7.47
C GLU A 108 -9.49 18.64 6.36
N SER A 109 -9.95 19.15 5.22
CA SER A 109 -10.13 18.31 4.03
C SER A 109 -8.80 18.15 3.30
N ALA A 110 -8.42 16.92 2.95
CA ALA A 110 -7.28 16.64 2.08
C ALA A 110 -7.41 17.32 0.69
N PHE A 111 -8.61 17.73 0.33
CA PHE A 111 -8.97 18.39 -0.93
C PHE A 111 -9.22 19.89 -0.79
N GLY A 112 -8.95 20.48 0.38
CA GLY A 112 -9.25 21.90 0.62
C GLY A 112 -10.72 22.22 0.35
N ASN A 113 -10.99 23.27 -0.45
CA ASN A 113 -12.35 23.73 -0.77
C ASN A 113 -13.03 22.95 -1.92
N LEU A 114 -12.49 21.81 -2.36
CA LEU A 114 -13.05 21.07 -3.50
C LEU A 114 -14.49 20.63 -3.25
N PHE A 115 -14.82 20.19 -2.04
CA PHE A 115 -16.18 19.79 -1.68
C PHE A 115 -17.15 20.97 -1.73
N GLU A 116 -16.72 22.16 -1.31
CA GLU A 116 -17.50 23.40 -1.43
C GLU A 116 -17.74 23.76 -2.91
N ILE A 117 -16.69 23.65 -3.74
CA ILE A 117 -16.77 23.89 -5.19
C ILE A 117 -17.72 22.89 -5.88
N LEU A 118 -17.75 21.63 -5.43
CA LEU A 118 -18.63 20.59 -5.94
C LEU A 118 -20.07 20.67 -5.39
N GLY A 119 -20.36 21.64 -4.52
CA GLY A 119 -21.69 21.83 -3.94
C GLY A 119 -22.09 20.74 -2.93
N VAL A 120 -21.13 20.05 -2.33
CA VAL A 120 -21.41 19.11 -1.25
C VAL A 120 -21.84 19.90 -0.02
N PRO A 121 -23.01 19.58 0.60
CA PRO A 121 -23.48 20.31 1.77
C PRO A 121 -22.48 20.27 2.92
N ALA A 122 -22.27 21.40 3.58
CA ALA A 122 -21.46 21.47 4.78
C ALA A 122 -22.09 20.59 5.87
N VAL A 123 -21.25 19.81 6.54
CA VAL A 123 -21.66 18.99 7.69
C VAL A 123 -21.88 19.91 8.89
N GLU A 124 -23.04 19.83 9.54
CA GLU A 124 -23.29 20.58 10.78
C GLU A 124 -22.40 20.05 11.90
N ARG A 125 -21.72 20.96 12.59
CA ARG A 125 -20.88 20.63 13.74
C ARG A 125 -21.75 20.44 14.98
N PRO A 126 -21.76 19.23 15.62
CA PRO A 126 -22.46 19.01 16.88
C PRO A 126 -21.90 19.90 18.02
N GLU A 127 -22.74 20.23 19.01
CA GLU A 127 -22.32 21.01 20.19
C GLU A 127 -21.23 20.32 21.02
N ASN A 128 -21.24 18.98 21.05
CA ASN A 128 -20.28 18.14 21.78
C ASN A 128 -19.07 17.72 20.93
N ALA A 129 -18.86 18.33 19.78
CA ALA A 129 -17.74 18.02 18.89
C ALA A 129 -16.40 18.47 19.45
N VAL A 130 -15.39 17.61 19.33
CA VAL A 130 -14.02 17.81 19.83
C VAL A 130 -13.06 17.88 18.67
N ASP A 131 -12.20 18.93 18.65
CA ASP A 131 -11.11 19.01 17.67
C ASP A 131 -9.91 18.19 18.13
N HIS A 132 -9.33 17.44 17.17
CA HIS A 132 -8.11 16.70 17.37
C HIS A 132 -7.04 17.19 16.39
N TYR A 133 -5.79 17.14 16.84
CA TYR A 133 -4.64 17.61 16.08
C TYR A 133 -3.63 16.47 15.94
N GLN A 134 -3.21 16.20 14.70
CA GLN A 134 -2.20 15.19 14.40
C GLN A 134 -1.22 15.76 13.35
N TYR A 135 -0.22 16.49 13.87
CA TYR A 135 0.81 17.07 13.02
C TYR A 135 1.94 16.10 12.81
N CYS A 136 2.37 15.95 11.55
CA CYS A 136 3.52 15.14 11.17
C CYS A 136 4.64 16.02 10.61
N THR A 137 5.87 15.55 10.76
CA THR A 137 7.07 16.25 10.32
C THR A 137 7.20 16.23 8.80
N ALA A 138 7.44 17.38 8.20
CA ALA A 138 7.87 17.46 6.81
C ALA A 138 9.38 17.18 6.73
N ILE A 139 9.74 15.98 6.26
CA ILE A 139 11.14 15.62 6.00
C ILE A 139 11.58 16.19 4.65
N PRO A 140 12.91 16.31 4.40
CA PRO A 140 13.41 16.72 3.09
C PRO A 140 12.93 15.78 1.98
N ILE A 141 12.68 16.34 0.79
CA ILE A 141 12.29 15.53 -0.38
C ILE A 141 13.40 14.54 -0.77
N ALA A 142 13.05 13.40 -1.37
CA ALA A 142 14.00 12.33 -1.68
C ALA A 142 15.19 12.78 -2.53
N THR A 143 14.95 13.66 -3.53
CA THR A 143 16.06 14.25 -4.32
C THR A 143 17.06 15.01 -3.44
N LEU A 144 16.60 15.74 -2.42
CA LEU A 144 17.49 16.46 -1.50
C LEU A 144 18.21 15.48 -0.56
N LEU A 145 17.51 14.48 -0.02
CA LEU A 145 18.12 13.43 0.81
C LEU A 145 19.27 12.73 0.05
N ALA A 146 19.06 12.37 -1.20
CA ALA A 146 20.08 11.72 -2.03
C ALA A 146 21.32 12.61 -2.25
N GLN A 147 21.15 13.94 -2.32
CA GLN A 147 22.26 14.89 -2.50
C GLN A 147 23.13 15.07 -1.25
N THR A 148 22.70 14.58 -0.10
CA THR A 148 23.51 14.59 1.11
C THR A 148 24.70 13.64 1.02
N TRP A 149 24.58 12.57 0.23
CA TRP A 149 25.55 11.45 0.19
C TRP A 149 25.78 10.81 1.56
N ASP A 150 24.82 10.96 2.47
CA ASP A 150 24.90 10.49 3.84
C ASP A 150 23.75 9.52 4.14
N PRO A 151 23.98 8.20 4.05
CA PRO A 151 22.96 7.21 4.37
C PRO A 151 22.46 7.33 5.82
N ALA A 152 23.29 7.76 6.76
CA ALA A 152 22.88 7.88 8.16
C ALA A 152 21.84 9.00 8.34
N ALA A 153 21.98 10.12 7.63
CA ALA A 153 20.99 11.19 7.63
C ALA A 153 19.67 10.74 6.99
N ILE A 154 19.71 9.84 5.99
CA ILE A 154 18.51 9.27 5.39
C ILE A 154 17.84 8.28 6.35
N GLU A 155 18.62 7.44 7.05
CA GLU A 155 18.11 6.55 8.11
C GLU A 155 17.43 7.34 9.23
N GLU A 156 18.02 8.50 9.63
CA GLU A 156 17.42 9.37 10.65
C GLU A 156 16.09 9.97 10.17
N ALA A 157 15.99 10.36 8.90
CA ALA A 157 14.72 10.81 8.33
C ALA A 157 13.65 9.70 8.34
N GLY A 158 14.03 8.48 8.00
CA GLY A 158 13.15 7.31 8.10
C GLY A 158 12.75 6.98 9.53
N ASP A 159 13.69 7.11 10.49
CA ASP A 159 13.46 6.89 11.92
C ASP A 159 12.39 7.86 12.47
N ILE A 160 12.47 9.15 12.12
CA ILE A 160 11.45 10.16 12.48
C ILE A 160 10.07 9.77 11.94
N VAL A 161 10.00 9.32 10.69
CA VAL A 161 8.72 8.87 10.10
C VAL A 161 8.20 7.63 10.82
N GLY A 162 9.07 6.68 11.15
CA GLY A 162 8.71 5.47 11.89
C GLY A 162 8.15 5.77 13.28
N GLU A 163 8.75 6.72 14.03
CA GLU A 163 8.24 7.19 15.32
C GLU A 163 6.84 7.77 15.19
N GLU A 164 6.61 8.63 14.18
CA GLU A 164 5.29 9.19 13.92
C GLU A 164 4.27 8.13 13.47
N MET A 165 4.70 7.10 12.72
CA MET A 165 3.84 5.97 12.36
C MET A 165 3.36 5.21 13.60
N GLU A 166 4.24 4.93 14.57
CA GLU A 166 3.85 4.32 15.86
C GLU A 166 2.85 5.21 16.59
N GLU A 167 3.12 6.51 16.71
CA GLU A 167 2.26 7.46 17.41
C GLU A 167 0.87 7.58 16.78
N MET A 168 0.81 7.60 15.44
CA MET A 168 -0.43 7.79 14.69
C MET A 168 -1.17 6.49 14.34
N GLY A 169 -0.62 5.32 14.66
CA GLY A 169 -1.21 4.02 14.38
C GLY A 169 -1.15 3.62 12.89
N VAL A 170 -0.15 4.07 12.17
CA VAL A 170 0.09 3.75 10.75
C VAL A 170 0.98 2.52 10.64
N THR A 171 0.58 1.53 9.84
CA THR A 171 1.34 0.29 9.63
C THR A 171 2.29 0.36 8.43
N LEU A 172 1.80 0.87 7.31
CA LEU A 172 2.59 0.98 6.08
C LEU A 172 2.65 2.43 5.59
N TRP A 173 3.86 2.93 5.46
CA TRP A 173 4.13 4.19 4.78
C TRP A 173 4.27 3.97 3.29
N LEU A 174 3.47 4.66 2.47
CA LEU A 174 3.49 4.54 1.00
C LEU A 174 4.66 5.33 0.41
N ALA A 175 5.84 5.01 0.84
CA ALA A 175 7.14 5.57 0.46
C ALA A 175 8.26 4.58 0.87
N PRO A 176 9.49 4.81 0.40
CA PRO A 176 9.93 5.84 -0.54
C PRO A 176 9.55 5.56 -1.99
N GLY A 177 9.37 6.65 -2.76
CA GLY A 177 9.40 6.59 -4.21
C GLY A 177 10.86 6.47 -4.69
N MET A 178 11.10 5.63 -5.72
CA MET A 178 12.49 5.37 -6.14
C MET A 178 12.65 5.12 -7.64
N ASN A 179 11.71 5.58 -8.46
CA ASN A 179 11.87 5.49 -9.90
C ASN A 179 13.04 6.36 -10.38
N ILE A 180 13.65 5.96 -11.49
CA ILE A 180 14.80 6.67 -12.05
C ILE A 180 14.37 8.04 -12.61
N HIS A 181 15.13 9.09 -12.32
CA HIS A 181 15.02 10.41 -12.96
C HIS A 181 15.35 10.32 -14.45
N ARG A 182 14.41 9.79 -15.24
CA ARG A 182 14.59 9.54 -16.67
C ARG A 182 14.47 10.82 -17.51
N ASN A 183 13.58 11.71 -17.06
CA ASN A 183 13.31 12.99 -17.70
C ASN A 183 13.17 14.06 -16.59
N PRO A 184 13.92 15.19 -16.69
CA PRO A 184 13.84 16.24 -15.68
C PRO A 184 12.45 16.90 -15.58
N LEU A 185 11.61 16.76 -16.60
CA LEU A 185 10.24 17.28 -16.59
C LEU A 185 9.21 16.32 -15.96
N CYS A 186 9.60 15.14 -15.48
CA CYS A 186 8.70 14.27 -14.75
C CYS A 186 8.24 14.94 -13.45
N GLY A 187 6.94 15.10 -13.28
CA GLY A 187 6.33 15.85 -12.17
C GLY A 187 6.54 15.22 -10.79
N ARG A 188 7.00 13.96 -10.72
CA ARG A 188 7.24 13.24 -9.46
C ARG A 188 8.73 13.05 -9.14
N ASN A 189 9.65 13.66 -9.90
CA ASN A 189 11.09 13.54 -9.60
C ASN A 189 11.45 14.01 -8.18
N PHE A 190 10.69 14.93 -7.59
CA PHE A 190 10.95 15.41 -6.23
C PHE A 190 10.89 14.30 -5.17
N GLU A 191 10.02 13.31 -5.36
CA GLU A 191 9.85 12.17 -4.44
C GLU A 191 10.75 10.97 -4.79
N TYR A 192 11.54 11.06 -5.86
CA TYR A 192 12.51 10.06 -6.29
C TYR A 192 13.94 10.52 -5.99
N TYR A 193 14.86 9.59 -5.77
CA TYR A 193 16.19 9.93 -5.29
C TYR A 193 17.14 10.40 -6.39
N SER A 194 17.28 9.65 -7.50
CA SER A 194 18.35 9.87 -8.48
C SER A 194 18.03 9.29 -9.86
N GLU A 195 18.84 9.70 -10.84
CA GLU A 195 18.93 9.01 -12.14
C GLU A 195 19.76 7.72 -12.06
N ASP A 196 20.61 7.59 -11.03
CA ASP A 196 21.47 6.44 -10.80
C ASP A 196 20.74 5.38 -9.95
N PRO A 197 20.56 4.16 -10.46
CA PRO A 197 19.88 3.09 -9.73
C PRO A 197 20.62 2.65 -8.46
N LEU A 198 21.96 2.77 -8.41
CA LEU A 198 22.73 2.46 -7.20
C LEU A 198 22.42 3.47 -6.09
N VAL A 199 22.46 4.76 -6.40
CA VAL A 199 22.10 5.83 -5.45
C VAL A 199 20.66 5.65 -4.99
N SER A 200 19.71 5.49 -5.92
CA SER A 200 18.30 5.30 -5.59
C SER A 200 18.07 4.09 -4.68
N GLY A 201 18.72 2.96 -4.99
CA GLY A 201 18.57 1.74 -4.22
C GLY A 201 19.15 1.83 -2.80
N LEU A 202 20.32 2.43 -2.65
CA LEU A 202 20.97 2.62 -1.33
C LEU A 202 20.22 3.63 -0.47
N CYS A 203 19.72 4.73 -1.06
CA CYS A 203 18.92 5.71 -0.34
C CYS A 203 17.59 5.09 0.13
N ALA A 204 16.88 4.37 -0.74
CA ALA A 204 15.65 3.70 -0.38
C ALA A 204 15.86 2.61 0.70
N ALA A 205 17.00 1.92 0.67
CA ALA A 205 17.37 0.96 1.71
C ALA A 205 17.61 1.65 3.05
N ALA A 206 18.32 2.79 3.07
CA ALA A 206 18.59 3.56 4.28
C ALA A 206 17.30 4.08 4.92
N ASP A 207 16.42 4.68 4.12
CA ASP A 207 15.11 5.16 4.55
C ASP A 207 14.24 4.03 5.15
N THR A 208 14.19 2.88 4.45
CA THR A 208 13.51 1.67 4.93
C THR A 208 14.08 1.16 6.25
N ILE A 209 15.41 1.13 6.43
CA ILE A 209 16.05 0.71 7.67
C ILE A 209 15.63 1.64 8.81
N GLY A 210 15.60 2.96 8.58
CA GLY A 210 15.14 3.93 9.57
C GLY A 210 13.71 3.64 10.03
N VAL A 211 12.76 3.59 9.11
CA VAL A 211 11.34 3.31 9.41
C VAL A 211 11.15 1.97 10.12
N GLN A 212 11.81 0.93 9.65
CA GLN A 212 11.62 -0.44 10.17
C GLN A 212 12.36 -0.74 11.48
N ARG A 213 13.00 0.27 12.11
CA ARG A 213 13.40 0.21 13.52
C ARG A 213 12.20 0.20 14.45
N HIS A 214 11.09 0.78 14.00
CA HIS A 214 9.84 0.87 14.72
C HIS A 214 9.01 -0.39 14.48
N ALA A 215 8.67 -1.07 15.55
CA ALA A 215 7.94 -2.34 15.48
C ALA A 215 6.55 -2.12 14.89
N GLY A 216 6.14 -3.00 13.96
CA GLY A 216 4.83 -2.88 13.29
C GLY A 216 4.75 -1.83 12.18
N CYS A 217 5.84 -1.09 11.92
CA CYS A 217 5.92 -0.09 10.88
C CYS A 217 6.79 -0.55 9.71
N GLY A 218 6.40 -0.22 8.49
CA GLY A 218 7.19 -0.55 7.32
C GLY A 218 6.97 0.37 6.13
N THR A 219 7.93 0.32 5.22
CA THR A 219 7.89 1.07 3.97
C THR A 219 7.21 0.29 2.86
N THR A 220 6.66 1.04 1.90
CA THR A 220 6.14 0.56 0.62
C THR A 220 6.94 1.21 -0.50
N ILE A 221 8.00 0.56 -0.95
CA ILE A 221 8.82 1.11 -2.05
C ILE A 221 8.01 1.15 -3.34
N LYS A 222 8.11 2.24 -4.11
CA LYS A 222 7.24 2.51 -5.26
C LYS A 222 7.94 3.32 -6.36
N HIS A 223 7.45 3.29 -7.59
CA HIS A 223 6.37 2.50 -8.17
C HIS A 223 6.97 1.42 -9.08
N PHE A 224 6.67 0.19 -8.84
CA PHE A 224 7.29 -0.97 -9.48
C PHE A 224 6.51 -1.40 -10.73
N ALA A 225 6.94 -1.07 -11.97
CA ALA A 225 8.18 -0.40 -12.30
C ALA A 225 7.99 0.53 -13.50
N LEU A 226 9.02 1.30 -13.80
CA LEU A 226 9.10 2.20 -14.98
C LEU A 226 8.04 3.31 -15.00
N ASN A 227 7.60 3.82 -13.87
CA ASN A 227 6.82 5.04 -13.78
C ASN A 227 7.73 6.27 -13.84
N ASN A 228 8.25 6.58 -15.02
CA ASN A 228 9.26 7.62 -15.24
C ASN A 228 8.68 8.87 -15.93
N GLN A 229 7.37 8.94 -16.09
CA GLN A 229 6.63 10.11 -16.58
C GLN A 229 5.24 10.17 -15.94
N GLU A 230 4.75 11.39 -15.70
CA GLU A 230 3.41 11.61 -15.18
C GLU A 230 2.40 11.99 -16.27
N ASP A 231 2.86 12.62 -17.34
CA ASP A 231 2.01 12.88 -18.49
C ASP A 231 1.48 11.57 -19.07
N ASN A 232 0.16 11.44 -19.09
CA ASN A 232 -0.53 10.23 -19.56
C ASN A 232 -0.12 8.94 -18.83
N ARG A 233 0.26 8.97 -17.55
CA ARG A 233 0.75 7.79 -16.82
C ARG A 233 -0.20 6.59 -16.88
N ALA A 234 -1.52 6.83 -16.84
CA ALA A 234 -2.55 5.81 -16.97
C ALA A 234 -2.76 5.31 -18.40
N HIS A 235 -2.13 5.93 -19.41
CA HIS A 235 -2.19 5.58 -20.82
C HIS A 235 -0.82 5.23 -21.38
N SER A 236 0.15 4.99 -20.50
CA SER A 236 1.54 4.76 -20.85
C SER A 236 1.84 3.26 -20.94
N ASN A 237 2.60 2.88 -21.96
CA ASN A 237 3.18 1.54 -22.08
C ASN A 237 4.69 1.70 -22.22
N SER A 238 5.40 1.45 -21.14
CA SER A 238 6.85 1.58 -21.11
C SER A 238 7.51 0.41 -21.82
N HIS A 239 8.25 0.70 -22.89
CA HIS A 239 8.97 -0.32 -23.65
C HIS A 239 10.47 -0.26 -23.36
N CYS A 240 11.04 -1.38 -22.97
CA CYS A 240 12.49 -1.51 -22.81
C CYS A 240 12.95 -2.95 -23.08
N THR A 241 14.25 -3.09 -23.38
CA THR A 241 14.88 -4.41 -23.44
C THR A 241 15.04 -4.99 -22.05
N GLU A 242 15.13 -6.32 -21.92
CA GLU A 242 15.36 -6.97 -20.64
C GLU A 242 16.65 -6.50 -19.97
N ARG A 243 17.71 -6.26 -20.74
CA ARG A 243 18.96 -5.72 -20.21
C ARG A 243 18.77 -4.34 -19.57
N ALA A 244 18.11 -3.40 -20.25
CA ALA A 244 17.83 -2.07 -19.71
C ALA A 244 16.91 -2.16 -18.49
N LEU A 245 15.91 -3.05 -18.55
CA LEU A 245 15.01 -3.32 -17.43
C LEU A 245 15.80 -3.72 -16.17
N ARG A 246 16.65 -4.74 -16.28
CA ARG A 246 17.39 -5.31 -15.13
C ARG A 246 18.54 -4.44 -14.65
N GLU A 247 19.30 -3.82 -15.55
CA GLU A 247 20.50 -3.07 -15.19
C GLU A 247 20.21 -1.63 -14.73
N ILE A 248 19.05 -1.06 -15.10
CA ILE A 248 18.69 0.33 -14.80
C ILE A 248 17.40 0.38 -13.97
N TYR A 249 16.26 0.02 -14.57
CA TYR A 249 14.95 0.33 -14.00
C TYR A 249 14.57 -0.52 -12.78
N LEU A 250 15.01 -1.78 -12.74
CA LEU A 250 14.78 -2.69 -11.61
C LEU A 250 15.95 -2.69 -10.63
N LYS A 251 17.15 -2.23 -11.04
CA LYS A 251 18.37 -2.37 -10.23
C LYS A 251 18.28 -1.68 -8.88
N GLY A 252 17.68 -0.49 -8.81
CA GLY A 252 17.47 0.20 -7.55
C GLY A 252 16.55 -0.59 -6.61
N PHE A 253 15.44 -1.13 -7.13
CA PHE A 253 14.53 -1.98 -6.37
C PHE A 253 15.20 -3.26 -5.87
N GLU A 254 16.00 -3.93 -6.71
CA GLU A 254 16.79 -5.10 -6.30
C GLU A 254 17.70 -4.78 -5.10
N ILE A 255 18.42 -3.66 -5.16
CA ILE A 255 19.31 -3.22 -4.09
C ILE A 255 18.49 -2.97 -2.80
N ALA A 256 17.41 -2.21 -2.87
CA ALA A 256 16.57 -1.93 -1.72
C ALA A 256 16.02 -3.22 -1.08
N VAL A 257 15.44 -4.13 -1.89
CA VAL A 257 14.91 -5.41 -1.43
C VAL A 257 15.97 -6.25 -0.73
N ARG A 258 17.15 -6.42 -1.35
CA ARG A 258 18.21 -7.27 -0.80
C ARG A 258 18.90 -6.67 0.42
N THR A 259 18.91 -5.34 0.55
CA THR A 259 19.62 -4.63 1.64
C THR A 259 18.74 -4.45 2.87
N SER A 260 17.46 -4.08 2.69
CA SER A 260 16.58 -3.66 3.80
C SER A 260 15.31 -4.49 3.93
N MET A 261 14.95 -5.30 2.94
CA MET A 261 13.71 -6.08 2.90
C MET A 261 12.49 -5.23 3.31
N PRO A 262 12.04 -4.29 2.47
CA PRO A 262 10.86 -3.49 2.75
C PRO A 262 9.64 -4.37 3.05
N LEU A 263 8.77 -3.96 3.97
CA LEU A 263 7.56 -4.73 4.30
C LEU A 263 6.57 -4.77 3.15
N SER A 264 6.61 -3.77 2.25
CA SER A 264 5.69 -3.70 1.13
C SER A 264 6.33 -3.08 -0.11
N LEU A 265 5.66 -3.30 -1.24
CA LEU A 265 6.01 -2.76 -2.55
C LEU A 265 4.72 -2.42 -3.30
N MET A 266 4.71 -1.28 -4.00
CA MET A 266 3.57 -0.83 -4.81
C MET A 266 3.89 -0.91 -6.29
N THR A 267 3.01 -1.53 -7.07
CA THR A 267 3.09 -1.55 -8.54
C THR A 267 2.73 -0.19 -9.14
N SER A 268 2.99 0.01 -10.40
CA SER A 268 2.80 1.29 -11.09
C SER A 268 1.55 1.31 -11.98
N TYR A 269 1.13 2.51 -12.42
CA TYR A 269 -0.02 2.68 -13.31
C TYR A 269 0.22 2.22 -14.76
N ASN A 270 1.47 2.34 -15.23
CA ASN A 270 1.81 2.07 -16.63
C ASN A 270 1.84 0.57 -16.95
N LEU A 271 1.74 0.26 -18.23
CA LEU A 271 2.12 -1.05 -18.74
C LEU A 271 3.64 -1.14 -18.90
N LEU A 272 4.17 -2.34 -18.73
CA LEU A 272 5.53 -2.72 -19.08
C LEU A 272 5.48 -3.74 -20.22
N ASN A 273 6.03 -3.35 -21.39
CA ASN A 273 6.04 -4.19 -22.59
C ASN A 273 4.67 -4.81 -22.92
N GLY A 274 3.59 -4.06 -22.71
CA GLY A 274 2.23 -4.45 -23.05
C GLY A 274 1.41 -5.09 -21.93
N ILE A 275 1.97 -5.29 -20.73
CA ILE A 275 1.29 -5.90 -19.58
C ILE A 275 1.23 -4.87 -18.44
N HIS A 276 0.08 -4.70 -17.81
CA HIS A 276 -0.04 -3.90 -16.59
C HIS A 276 0.91 -4.44 -15.52
N THR A 277 1.69 -3.57 -14.87
CA THR A 277 2.66 -3.99 -13.86
C THR A 277 2.01 -4.76 -12.72
N ALA A 278 0.78 -4.41 -12.34
CA ALA A 278 -0.01 -5.11 -11.34
C ALA A 278 -0.43 -6.54 -11.76
N ASN A 279 -0.48 -6.82 -13.07
CA ASN A 279 -0.83 -8.14 -13.62
C ASN A 279 0.39 -8.90 -14.20
N HIS A 280 1.60 -8.41 -13.92
CA HIS A 280 2.81 -8.90 -14.57
C HIS A 280 3.51 -9.98 -13.72
N ARG A 281 3.13 -11.26 -13.95
CA ARG A 281 3.65 -12.39 -13.19
C ARG A 281 5.18 -12.49 -13.20
N GLU A 282 5.83 -12.36 -14.37
CA GLU A 282 7.29 -12.44 -14.46
C GLU A 282 7.96 -11.35 -13.60
N LEU A 283 7.36 -10.15 -13.55
CA LEU A 283 7.87 -9.06 -12.74
C LEU A 283 7.70 -9.34 -11.23
N LEU A 284 6.48 -9.73 -10.80
CA LEU A 284 6.11 -9.81 -9.39
C LEU A 284 6.48 -11.15 -8.74
N THR A 285 6.34 -12.24 -9.47
CA THR A 285 6.65 -13.57 -8.94
C THR A 285 8.06 -14.00 -9.30
N ASP A 286 8.38 -14.04 -10.59
CA ASP A 286 9.62 -14.67 -11.02
C ASP A 286 10.84 -13.82 -10.63
N ILE A 287 10.83 -12.53 -10.93
CA ILE A 287 11.93 -11.61 -10.59
C ILE A 287 11.88 -11.22 -9.10
N LEU A 288 10.80 -10.56 -8.66
CA LEU A 288 10.73 -9.97 -7.33
C LEU A 288 10.83 -11.03 -6.21
N ARG A 289 9.99 -12.09 -6.29
CA ARG A 289 9.93 -13.09 -5.23
C ARG A 289 10.95 -14.22 -5.42
N CYS A 290 11.05 -14.81 -6.61
CA CYS A 290 11.92 -15.99 -6.82
C CYS A 290 13.39 -15.61 -6.94
N GLU A 291 13.74 -14.59 -7.75
CA GLU A 291 15.15 -14.19 -7.92
C GLU A 291 15.67 -13.34 -6.76
N TRP A 292 14.89 -12.37 -6.27
CA TRP A 292 15.36 -11.45 -5.22
C TRP A 292 15.00 -11.89 -3.81
N GLY A 293 14.04 -12.81 -3.66
CA GLY A 293 13.62 -13.36 -2.37
C GLY A 293 12.72 -12.44 -1.57
N PHE A 294 12.01 -11.50 -2.21
CA PHE A 294 11.07 -10.60 -1.53
C PHE A 294 9.96 -11.37 -0.82
N LYS A 295 9.77 -11.07 0.46
CA LYS A 295 8.80 -11.72 1.34
C LYS A 295 7.56 -10.88 1.62
N GLY A 296 7.67 -9.56 1.43
CA GLY A 296 6.65 -8.59 1.84
C GLY A 296 5.39 -8.59 0.97
N LEU A 297 4.49 -7.70 1.32
CA LEU A 297 3.23 -7.43 0.63
C LEU A 297 3.47 -6.70 -0.69
N VAL A 298 2.82 -7.12 -1.75
CA VAL A 298 2.73 -6.34 -3.00
C VAL A 298 1.33 -5.78 -3.14
N MET A 299 1.20 -4.47 -3.32
CA MET A 299 -0.07 -3.80 -3.56
C MET A 299 -0.12 -3.09 -4.90
N THR A 300 -1.32 -2.82 -5.40
CA THR A 300 -1.53 -1.95 -6.56
C THR A 300 -1.31 -0.49 -6.18
N ASP A 301 -1.01 0.37 -7.16
CA ASP A 301 -1.32 1.79 -7.03
C ASP A 301 -2.85 1.99 -7.00
N TRP A 302 -3.32 3.18 -6.60
CA TRP A 302 -4.74 3.45 -6.29
C TRP A 302 -5.63 3.47 -7.53
N GLY A 303 -6.66 2.63 -7.53
CA GLY A 303 -7.68 2.61 -8.58
C GLY A 303 -7.19 2.10 -9.93
N THR A 304 -6.18 1.23 -9.98
CA THR A 304 -5.69 0.65 -11.25
C THR A 304 -6.66 -0.35 -11.86
N THR A 305 -7.56 -0.93 -11.06
CA THR A 305 -8.60 -1.87 -11.52
C THR A 305 -9.90 -1.18 -11.93
N GLU A 306 -10.05 0.11 -11.62
CA GLU A 306 -11.24 0.86 -11.98
C GLU A 306 -11.25 1.20 -13.49
N ASP A 307 -12.35 0.86 -14.17
CA ASP A 307 -12.55 1.23 -15.57
C ASP A 307 -12.89 2.73 -15.67
N LYS A 308 -11.88 3.51 -15.99
CA LYS A 308 -12.03 4.98 -16.15
C LYS A 308 -12.14 5.34 -17.61
N PRO A 309 -13.13 6.18 -17.99
CA PRO A 309 -13.26 6.67 -19.36
C PRO A 309 -11.94 7.31 -19.86
N GLY A 310 -11.48 6.86 -20.99
CA GLY A 310 -10.27 7.40 -21.64
C GLY A 310 -8.98 6.64 -21.36
N PHE A 311 -8.96 5.58 -20.56
CA PHE A 311 -7.78 4.72 -20.42
C PHE A 311 -7.49 4.01 -21.77
N LYS A 312 -6.37 4.32 -22.39
CA LYS A 312 -5.99 3.81 -23.72
C LYS A 312 -5.82 2.29 -23.75
N TYR A 313 -5.37 1.71 -22.65
CA TYR A 313 -5.02 0.28 -22.55
C TYR A 313 -5.95 -0.49 -21.61
N GLY A 314 -7.06 0.14 -21.18
CA GLY A 314 -7.94 -0.42 -20.16
C GLY A 314 -7.33 -0.38 -18.76
N CYS A 315 -8.06 -0.93 -17.80
CA CYS A 315 -7.62 -1.08 -16.41
C CYS A 315 -6.86 -2.41 -16.19
N SER A 316 -6.22 -2.56 -15.04
CA SER A 316 -5.75 -3.87 -14.59
C SER A 316 -6.95 -4.73 -14.14
N ASN A 317 -6.71 -6.00 -13.82
CA ASN A 317 -7.76 -6.93 -13.40
C ASN A 317 -7.38 -7.54 -12.05
N ALA A 318 -8.29 -7.48 -11.07
CA ALA A 318 -8.02 -7.94 -9.71
C ALA A 318 -7.68 -9.45 -9.61
N ALA A 319 -8.35 -10.31 -10.38
CA ALA A 319 -8.02 -11.72 -10.42
C ALA A 319 -6.63 -11.98 -11.01
N LEU A 320 -6.25 -11.23 -12.07
CA LEU A 320 -4.90 -11.29 -12.64
C LEU A 320 -3.84 -10.66 -11.71
N CYS A 321 -4.21 -9.69 -10.86
CA CYS A 321 -3.35 -9.19 -9.79
C CYS A 321 -2.96 -10.34 -8.84
N VAL A 322 -3.94 -11.05 -8.29
CA VAL A 322 -3.71 -12.21 -7.42
C VAL A 322 -2.86 -13.27 -8.13
N LYS A 323 -3.21 -13.61 -9.37
CA LYS A 323 -2.45 -14.60 -10.17
C LYS A 323 -1.01 -14.19 -10.41
N ALA A 324 -0.73 -12.91 -10.55
CA ALA A 324 0.61 -12.38 -10.74
C ALA A 324 1.44 -12.30 -9.44
N GLY A 325 0.81 -12.44 -8.28
CA GLY A 325 1.44 -12.28 -6.97
C GLY A 325 1.40 -10.83 -6.45
N ASN A 326 0.45 -10.02 -6.93
CA ASN A 326 0.05 -8.75 -6.34
C ASN A 326 -1.05 -9.06 -5.30
N ASP A 327 -0.75 -8.84 -4.03
CA ASP A 327 -1.49 -9.39 -2.90
C ASP A 327 -2.71 -8.56 -2.50
N LEU A 328 -2.65 -7.24 -2.77
CA LEU A 328 -3.65 -6.30 -2.30
C LEU A 328 -4.02 -5.29 -3.38
N THR A 329 -5.28 -5.26 -3.77
CA THR A 329 -5.83 -4.26 -4.68
C THR A 329 -6.31 -3.05 -3.88
N MET A 330 -5.79 -1.84 -4.18
CA MET A 330 -6.10 -0.60 -3.46
C MET A 330 -6.76 0.44 -4.37
N PRO A 331 -7.69 1.23 -3.85
CA PRO A 331 -8.36 1.10 -2.55
C PRO A 331 -9.34 -0.07 -2.51
N GLY A 332 -9.64 -0.66 -3.66
CA GLY A 332 -10.52 -1.79 -3.84
C GLY A 332 -12.01 -1.42 -3.95
N CYS A 333 -12.80 -2.35 -4.46
CA CYS A 333 -14.25 -2.26 -4.55
C CYS A 333 -14.87 -3.67 -4.54
N GLN A 334 -16.20 -3.76 -4.41
CA GLN A 334 -16.89 -5.06 -4.42
C GLN A 334 -16.70 -5.80 -5.74
N GLU A 335 -16.65 -5.09 -6.85
CA GLU A 335 -16.41 -5.65 -8.18
C GLU A 335 -15.06 -6.37 -8.28
N ASP A 336 -14.03 -5.89 -7.56
CA ASP A 336 -12.73 -6.56 -7.47
C ASP A 336 -12.85 -7.90 -6.73
N VAL A 337 -13.57 -7.93 -5.62
CA VAL A 337 -13.86 -9.17 -4.87
C VAL A 337 -14.62 -10.16 -5.75
N ASP A 338 -15.69 -9.72 -6.41
CA ASP A 338 -16.51 -10.55 -7.28
C ASP A 338 -15.70 -11.12 -8.47
N ALA A 339 -14.81 -10.32 -9.04
CA ALA A 339 -13.92 -10.75 -10.11
C ALA A 339 -12.96 -11.86 -9.64
N ILE A 340 -12.36 -11.73 -8.44
CA ILE A 340 -11.48 -12.74 -7.85
C ILE A 340 -12.26 -14.03 -7.58
N VAL A 341 -13.40 -13.95 -6.88
CA VAL A 341 -14.24 -15.12 -6.57
C VAL A 341 -14.64 -15.86 -7.84
N SER A 342 -15.07 -15.13 -8.87
CA SER A 342 -15.49 -15.71 -10.15
C SER A 342 -14.37 -16.41 -10.92
N ALA A 343 -13.10 -16.04 -10.68
CA ALA A 343 -11.94 -16.60 -11.35
C ALA A 343 -11.42 -17.88 -10.68
N VAL A 344 -11.72 -18.11 -9.39
CA VAL A 344 -11.27 -19.30 -8.66
C VAL A 344 -11.85 -20.59 -9.28
N GLY A 345 -10.97 -21.57 -9.47
CA GLY A 345 -11.31 -22.83 -10.14
C GLY A 345 -11.33 -22.76 -11.68
N LYS A 346 -11.00 -21.60 -12.25
CA LYS A 346 -10.84 -21.36 -13.71
C LYS A 346 -9.42 -20.88 -14.00
N GLU A 347 -9.21 -19.55 -13.94
CA GLU A 347 -7.95 -18.88 -14.23
C GLU A 347 -7.05 -18.76 -13.00
N LEU A 348 -7.67 -18.78 -11.81
CA LEU A 348 -7.02 -18.64 -10.50
C LEU A 348 -7.24 -19.90 -9.66
N THR A 349 -6.20 -20.37 -8.99
CA THR A 349 -6.30 -21.46 -8.03
C THR A 349 -6.55 -20.92 -6.61
N THR A 350 -7.21 -21.71 -5.76
CA THR A 350 -7.37 -21.37 -4.34
C THR A 350 -6.00 -21.15 -3.67
N GLY A 351 -4.98 -21.94 -4.03
CA GLY A 351 -3.64 -21.80 -3.45
C GLY A 351 -2.95 -20.48 -3.81
N GLU A 352 -3.16 -19.93 -5.01
CA GLU A 352 -2.67 -18.61 -5.38
C GLU A 352 -3.36 -17.51 -4.56
N LEU A 353 -4.67 -17.62 -4.36
CA LEU A 353 -5.44 -16.69 -3.53
C LEU A 353 -5.04 -16.77 -2.06
N GLN A 354 -4.89 -17.98 -1.51
CA GLN A 354 -4.41 -18.21 -0.14
C GLN A 354 -3.03 -17.58 0.08
N ALA A 355 -2.11 -17.74 -0.88
CA ALA A 355 -0.76 -17.17 -0.77
C ALA A 355 -0.77 -15.63 -0.76
N CYS A 356 -1.68 -14.97 -1.48
CA CYS A 356 -1.85 -13.52 -1.42
C CYS A 356 -2.49 -13.08 -0.10
N ALA A 357 -3.57 -13.74 0.32
CA ALA A 357 -4.25 -13.43 1.58
C ALA A 357 -3.32 -13.66 2.80
N GLU A 358 -2.48 -14.70 2.80
CA GLU A 358 -1.51 -14.97 3.86
C GLU A 358 -0.55 -13.78 4.04
N ARG A 359 -0.03 -13.19 2.96
CA ARG A 359 0.85 -12.01 3.04
C ARG A 359 0.15 -10.74 3.55
N VAL A 360 -1.14 -10.59 3.28
CA VAL A 360 -1.95 -9.53 3.92
C VAL A 360 -2.09 -9.79 5.42
N LEU A 361 -2.37 -11.04 5.80
CA LEU A 361 -2.49 -11.44 7.21
C LEU A 361 -1.16 -11.33 7.98
N GLU A 362 0.00 -11.52 7.32
CA GLU A 362 1.32 -11.26 7.91
C GLU A 362 1.48 -9.80 8.34
N ILE A 363 1.00 -8.84 7.53
CA ILE A 363 1.01 -7.41 7.88
C ILE A 363 0.07 -7.11 9.06
N VAL A 364 -1.12 -7.71 9.06
CA VAL A 364 -2.08 -7.58 10.18
C VAL A 364 -1.50 -8.18 11.47
N LEU A 365 -0.86 -9.34 11.37
CA LEU A 365 -0.21 -10.00 12.51
C LEU A 365 0.91 -9.13 13.09
N LEU A 366 1.73 -8.53 12.22
CA LEU A 366 2.81 -7.63 12.63
C LEU A 366 2.26 -6.44 13.42
N ARG A 367 1.19 -5.81 12.97
CA ARG A 367 0.50 -4.74 13.68
C ARG A 367 0.02 -5.18 15.05
N LEU A 368 -0.67 -6.33 15.14
CA LEU A 368 -1.22 -6.86 16.38
C LEU A 368 -0.14 -7.20 17.43
N GLN A 369 1.06 -7.57 17.00
CA GLN A 369 2.19 -7.84 17.90
C GLN A 369 2.71 -6.58 18.59
N THR A 370 2.40 -5.41 18.11
CA THR A 370 2.84 -4.12 18.66
C THR A 370 1.80 -3.45 19.56
N GLU A 371 0.54 -3.87 19.50
CA GLU A 371 -0.55 -3.35 20.34
C GLU A 371 -0.55 -3.97 21.77
N HIS A 372 0.43 -4.81 22.10
CA HIS A 372 0.63 -5.49 23.39
C HIS A 372 1.95 -5.09 24.05
#